data_d26291637367c52d80f26387412d3256
#
_entry.id   d26291637367c52d80f26387412d3256
#
_cell.length_a   1.000
_cell.length_b   1.000
_cell.length_c   1.000
_cell.angle_alpha   90.00
_cell.angle_beta   90.00
_cell.angle_gamma   90.00
#
_symmetry.space_group_name_H-M   'P 1'
#
loop_
_entity.id
_entity.type
_entity.pdbx_description
1 polymer ?
#
loop_
_entity_poly.entity_id
_entity_poly.type
_entity_poly.pdbx_seq_one_letter_code
_entity_poly.pdbx_strand_id
1 'polypeptide(L)'
;VYLMTCIVGFTDKKNNVTWMGGDSLGSNGYTQAVNLAGKVFHNDILSNVVIGGTSTFRHLDLLKYSKNLFPEVDKYKLEKGEITIDHKYMVTSFIPNVIALFQSGVVSEADKDRGGNFLIGINGSLFEVQPDYSVFEPQDNYSAVGCGEVCAKGSLYTTTKYMKDNLTPKDHILYALEAAEKTMCGVKRPFIIINSKGEKEIIE
;
A
#
# COMPACT_ATOMS: atom_id res chain seq x y z
N VAL A 1 -1.77 -4.18 19.96
CA VAL A 1 -1.36 -4.96 18.78
C VAL A 1 -0.20 -4.21 18.14
N TYR A 2 0.99 -4.81 18.14
CA TYR A 2 2.15 -4.22 17.46
C TYR A 2 1.92 -4.38 15.96
N LEU A 3 1.91 -3.25 15.24
CA LEU A 3 1.87 -3.23 13.77
C LEU A 3 3.21 -3.74 13.23
N MET A 4 3.31 -5.04 13.01
CA MET A 4 4.50 -5.68 12.47
C MET A 4 4.33 -5.79 10.96
N THR A 5 4.87 -4.83 10.23
CA THR A 5 4.68 -4.74 8.77
C THR A 5 5.62 -3.67 8.19
N CYS A 6 6.01 -3.85 6.96
CA CYS A 6 6.56 -2.80 6.13
C CYS A 6 5.89 -2.86 4.74
N ILE A 7 5.20 -1.77 4.39
CA ILE A 7 4.67 -1.57 3.04
C ILE A 7 5.42 -0.41 2.42
N VAL A 8 5.82 -0.57 1.17
CA VAL A 8 6.58 0.41 0.40
C VAL A 8 5.84 0.69 -0.90
N GLY A 9 5.59 1.96 -1.22
CA GLY A 9 5.04 2.41 -2.49
C GLY A 9 6.04 3.26 -3.26
N PHE A 10 6.08 3.10 -4.58
CA PHE A 10 6.95 3.86 -5.48
C PHE A 10 6.22 4.18 -6.79
N THR A 11 6.29 5.42 -7.26
CA THR A 11 5.68 5.83 -8.54
C THR A 11 6.72 6.04 -9.63
N ASP A 12 6.51 5.38 -10.76
CA ASP A 12 7.18 5.66 -12.01
C ASP A 12 6.28 6.60 -12.85
N LYS A 13 6.42 7.90 -12.64
CA LYS A 13 5.62 8.91 -13.35
C LYS A 13 5.85 8.90 -14.86
N LYS A 14 7.05 8.52 -15.30
CA LYS A 14 7.39 8.48 -16.74
C LYS A 14 6.55 7.42 -17.46
N ASN A 15 6.35 6.27 -16.84
CA ASN A 15 5.59 5.16 -17.40
C ASN A 15 4.14 5.08 -16.89
N ASN A 16 3.73 6.02 -16.03
CA ASN A 16 2.41 6.06 -15.41
C ASN A 16 2.09 4.76 -14.64
N VAL A 17 3.04 4.28 -13.84
CA VAL A 17 2.96 3.03 -13.08
C VAL A 17 3.21 3.30 -11.61
N THR A 18 2.37 2.71 -10.76
CA THR A 18 2.64 2.65 -9.32
C THR A 18 3.03 1.24 -8.93
N TRP A 19 4.15 1.12 -8.25
CA TRP A 19 4.68 -0.10 -7.69
C TRP A 19 4.43 -0.14 -6.19
N MET A 20 4.20 -1.32 -5.66
CA MET A 20 4.00 -1.51 -4.23
C MET A 20 4.58 -2.84 -3.78
N GLY A 21 5.27 -2.83 -2.64
CA GLY A 21 5.83 -4.02 -2.05
C GLY A 21 5.51 -4.12 -0.57
N GLY A 22 5.47 -5.34 -0.06
CA GLY A 22 5.23 -5.59 1.35
C GLY A 22 5.76 -6.93 1.82
N ASP A 23 6.00 -7.02 3.13
CA ASP A 23 6.32 -8.27 3.81
C ASP A 23 5.07 -9.14 4.01
N SER A 24 5.27 -10.41 4.33
CA SER A 24 4.18 -11.39 4.52
C SER A 24 4.04 -11.90 5.97
N LEU A 25 4.79 -11.33 6.90
CA LEU A 25 4.76 -11.78 8.29
C LEU A 25 3.43 -11.44 8.99
N GLY A 26 2.72 -12.45 9.46
CA GLY A 26 1.67 -12.33 10.47
C GLY A 26 2.22 -12.70 11.84
N SER A 27 1.94 -11.92 12.88
CA SER A 27 2.33 -12.24 14.24
C SER A 27 1.32 -11.72 15.26
N ASN A 28 1.16 -12.47 16.33
CA ASN A 28 0.36 -12.06 17.49
C ASN A 28 1.25 -11.66 18.70
N GLY A 29 2.57 -11.49 18.46
CA GLY A 29 3.56 -11.21 19.49
C GLY A 29 4.24 -12.46 20.06
N TYR A 30 3.63 -13.63 19.95
CA TYR A 30 4.16 -14.90 20.44
C TYR A 30 4.49 -15.88 19.32
N THR A 31 3.67 -15.93 18.29
CA THR A 31 3.83 -16.82 17.14
C THR A 31 3.93 -16.03 15.84
N GLN A 32 4.55 -16.63 14.86
CA GLN A 32 4.72 -16.09 13.51
C GLN A 32 4.05 -17.01 12.48
N ALA A 33 3.41 -16.43 11.47
CA ALA A 33 2.86 -17.14 10.34
C ALA A 33 3.05 -16.30 9.07
N VAL A 34 3.17 -16.95 7.93
CA VAL A 34 3.17 -16.30 6.62
C VAL A 34 1.72 -16.21 6.13
N ASN A 35 1.26 -15.01 5.79
CA ASN A 35 -0.06 -14.81 5.20
C ASN A 35 0.04 -14.88 3.68
N LEU A 36 -0.47 -15.96 3.08
CA LEU A 36 -0.48 -16.15 1.63
C LEU A 36 -1.32 -15.10 0.88
N ALA A 37 -2.34 -14.53 1.53
CA ALA A 37 -3.11 -13.43 0.94
C ALA A 37 -2.29 -12.15 0.78
N GLY A 38 -1.18 -12.05 1.53
CA GLY A 38 -0.27 -10.91 1.51
C GLY A 38 -0.86 -9.67 2.18
N LYS A 39 -0.04 -8.63 2.27
CA LYS A 39 -0.44 -7.31 2.77
C LYS A 39 -0.49 -6.28 1.64
N VAL A 40 -0.11 -6.70 0.44
CA VAL A 40 -0.11 -5.92 -0.82
C VAL A 40 -0.92 -6.69 -1.85
N PHE A 41 -1.87 -6.04 -2.49
CA PHE A 41 -2.80 -6.68 -3.41
C PHE A 41 -3.39 -5.68 -4.41
N HIS A 42 -3.90 -6.21 -5.53
CA HIS A 42 -4.81 -5.47 -6.41
C HIS A 42 -6.23 -5.48 -5.82
N ASN A 43 -6.98 -4.41 -6.03
CA ASN A 43 -8.42 -4.48 -5.79
C ASN A 43 -9.03 -5.49 -6.77
N ASP A 44 -9.97 -6.31 -6.29
CA ASP A 44 -10.55 -7.42 -7.09
C ASP A 44 -11.33 -6.96 -8.32
N ILE A 45 -11.78 -5.69 -8.33
CA ILE A 45 -12.57 -5.09 -9.42
C ILE A 45 -11.73 -4.15 -10.29
N LEU A 46 -10.73 -3.48 -9.71
CA LEU A 46 -9.90 -2.48 -10.37
C LEU A 46 -8.44 -2.95 -10.35
N SER A 47 -8.05 -3.67 -11.39
CA SER A 47 -6.72 -4.30 -11.47
C SER A 47 -5.56 -3.31 -11.50
N ASN A 48 -5.81 -2.05 -11.90
CA ASN A 48 -4.83 -0.96 -11.88
C ASN A 48 -4.73 -0.23 -10.54
N VAL A 49 -5.49 -0.66 -9.52
CA VAL A 49 -5.40 -0.16 -8.15
C VAL A 49 -4.61 -1.13 -7.30
N VAL A 50 -3.48 -0.69 -6.78
CA VAL A 50 -2.63 -1.43 -5.86
C VAL A 50 -2.78 -0.87 -4.45
N ILE A 51 -2.96 -1.74 -3.47
CA ILE A 51 -3.19 -1.35 -2.07
C ILE A 51 -2.25 -2.17 -1.19
N GLY A 52 -1.69 -1.51 -0.19
CA GLY A 52 -0.92 -2.18 0.85
C GLY A 52 -1.15 -1.53 2.20
N GLY A 53 -1.28 -2.32 3.26
CA GLY A 53 -1.63 -1.74 4.55
C GLY A 53 -1.09 -2.48 5.76
N THR A 54 -1.10 -1.78 6.88
CA THR A 54 -0.55 -2.19 8.16
C THR A 54 -1.59 -2.38 9.24
N SER A 55 -2.85 -2.09 8.93
CA SER A 55 -3.97 -2.20 9.86
C SER A 55 -4.39 -3.65 10.09
N THR A 56 -5.56 -3.87 10.63
CA THR A 56 -6.09 -5.23 10.81
C THR A 56 -6.25 -5.91 9.44
N PHE A 57 -6.04 -7.23 9.39
CA PHE A 57 -6.30 -8.00 8.16
C PHE A 57 -7.73 -7.83 7.66
N ARG A 58 -8.69 -7.59 8.58
CA ARG A 58 -10.08 -7.36 8.19
C ARG A 58 -10.25 -6.09 7.34
N HIS A 59 -9.54 -4.99 7.67
CA HIS A 59 -9.54 -3.79 6.83
C HIS A 59 -8.97 -4.07 5.43
N LEU A 60 -7.88 -4.85 5.37
CA LEU A 60 -7.26 -5.22 4.10
C LEU A 60 -8.20 -6.08 3.23
N ASP A 61 -8.89 -7.06 3.84
CA ASP A 61 -9.89 -7.88 3.15
C ASP A 61 -11.03 -7.01 2.58
N LEU A 62 -11.52 -6.07 3.37
CA LEU A 62 -12.58 -5.15 2.93
C LEU A 62 -12.13 -4.29 1.75
N LEU A 63 -10.93 -3.71 1.80
CA LEU A 63 -10.36 -2.92 0.70
C LEU A 63 -10.15 -3.78 -0.56
N LYS A 64 -9.65 -5.01 -0.39
CA LYS A 64 -9.37 -5.93 -1.49
C LYS A 64 -10.61 -6.30 -2.27
N TYR A 65 -11.69 -6.66 -1.57
CA TYR A 65 -12.90 -7.22 -2.17
C TYR A 65 -14.05 -6.23 -2.32
N SER A 66 -13.84 -4.95 -1.99
CA SER A 66 -14.86 -3.92 -2.19
C SER A 66 -15.15 -3.72 -3.68
N LYS A 67 -16.43 -3.87 -4.05
CA LYS A 67 -16.90 -3.69 -5.42
C LYS A 67 -17.08 -2.23 -5.82
N ASN A 68 -17.13 -1.34 -4.86
CA ASN A 68 -17.36 0.10 -5.06
C ASN A 68 -16.36 0.94 -4.25
N LEU A 69 -15.08 0.60 -4.38
CA LEU A 69 -14.02 1.31 -3.64
C LEU A 69 -13.87 2.77 -4.11
N PHE A 70 -14.08 3.02 -5.41
CA PHE A 70 -14.05 4.35 -6.02
C PHE A 70 -15.45 4.71 -6.52
N PRO A 71 -16.30 5.33 -5.67
CA PRO A 71 -17.64 5.73 -6.07
C PRO A 71 -17.58 6.83 -7.16
N GLU A 72 -18.60 6.86 -8.04
CA GLU A 72 -18.76 7.87 -9.09
C GLU A 72 -17.64 7.93 -10.15
N VAL A 73 -16.71 6.97 -10.14
CA VAL A 73 -15.65 6.87 -11.16
C VAL A 73 -16.05 5.87 -12.23
N ASP A 74 -15.91 6.26 -13.48
CA ASP A 74 -16.01 5.35 -14.61
C ASP A 74 -14.82 4.38 -14.58
N LYS A 75 -15.09 3.12 -14.22
CA LYS A 75 -14.08 2.08 -14.04
C LYS A 75 -13.27 1.84 -15.32
N TYR A 76 -13.94 1.82 -16.46
CA TYR A 76 -13.28 1.60 -17.74
C TYR A 76 -12.29 2.73 -18.09
N LYS A 77 -12.69 3.98 -17.86
CA LYS A 77 -11.81 5.14 -18.09
C LYS A 77 -10.66 5.17 -17.08
N LEU A 78 -10.92 4.78 -15.83
CA LEU A 78 -9.87 4.68 -14.82
C LEU A 78 -8.84 3.60 -15.21
N GLU A 79 -9.29 2.42 -15.62
CA GLU A 79 -8.39 1.33 -16.06
C GLU A 79 -7.57 1.71 -17.28
N LYS A 80 -8.12 2.51 -18.18
CA LYS A 80 -7.39 3.04 -19.35
C LYS A 80 -6.49 4.23 -19.06
N GLY A 81 -6.51 4.75 -17.82
CA GLY A 81 -5.76 5.94 -17.46
C GLY A 81 -6.30 7.25 -18.08
N GLU A 82 -7.55 7.24 -18.54
CA GLU A 82 -8.24 8.41 -19.09
C GLU A 82 -8.78 9.35 -18.00
N ILE A 83 -8.89 8.86 -16.77
CA ILE A 83 -9.25 9.62 -15.56
C ILE A 83 -8.08 9.55 -14.59
N THR A 84 -7.71 10.70 -14.02
CA THR A 84 -6.76 10.79 -12.91
C THR A 84 -7.52 10.96 -11.61
N ILE A 85 -7.10 10.24 -10.59
CA ILE A 85 -7.57 10.41 -9.22
C ILE A 85 -6.63 11.41 -8.54
N ASP A 86 -7.19 12.51 -8.06
CA ASP A 86 -6.46 13.56 -7.36
C ASP A 86 -6.69 13.52 -5.85
N HIS A 87 -5.93 14.30 -5.10
CA HIS A 87 -6.07 14.42 -3.65
C HIS A 87 -7.47 14.85 -3.23
N LYS A 88 -8.11 15.77 -3.97
CA LYS A 88 -9.47 16.23 -3.67
C LYS A 88 -10.46 15.07 -3.72
N TYR A 89 -10.43 14.27 -4.80
CA TYR A 89 -11.29 13.09 -4.91
C TYR A 89 -11.04 12.11 -3.75
N MET A 90 -9.76 11.85 -3.40
CA MET A 90 -9.43 10.97 -2.29
C MET A 90 -10.08 11.44 -0.98
N VAL A 91 -9.99 12.71 -0.66
CA VAL A 91 -10.55 13.26 0.59
C VAL A 91 -12.09 13.32 0.56
N THR A 92 -12.69 13.72 -0.57
CA THR A 92 -14.14 14.03 -0.61
C THR A 92 -15.03 12.85 -1.00
N SER A 93 -14.49 11.83 -1.67
CA SER A 93 -15.27 10.71 -2.18
C SER A 93 -14.74 9.36 -1.72
N PHE A 94 -13.43 9.11 -1.88
CA PHE A 94 -12.83 7.83 -1.50
C PHE A 94 -12.86 7.59 0.02
N ILE A 95 -12.37 8.53 0.82
CA ILE A 95 -12.30 8.37 2.28
C ILE A 95 -13.68 8.21 2.93
N PRO A 96 -14.72 9.02 2.62
CA PRO A 96 -16.06 8.79 3.16
C PRO A 96 -16.59 7.38 2.85
N ASN A 97 -16.31 6.87 1.65
CA ASN A 97 -16.69 5.52 1.26
C ASN A 97 -15.91 4.43 2.03
N VAL A 98 -14.62 4.63 2.27
CA VAL A 98 -13.80 3.71 3.09
C VAL A 98 -14.28 3.70 4.54
N ILE A 99 -14.60 4.86 5.12
CA ILE A 99 -15.16 4.96 6.47
C ILE A 99 -16.47 4.15 6.57
N ALA A 100 -17.40 4.36 5.64
CA ALA A 100 -18.65 3.61 5.61
C ALA A 100 -18.42 2.09 5.45
N LEU A 101 -17.45 1.69 4.61
CA LEU A 101 -17.05 0.30 4.41
C LEU A 101 -16.52 -0.32 5.71
N PHE A 102 -15.65 0.37 6.42
CA PHE A 102 -15.07 -0.13 7.67
C PHE A 102 -16.13 -0.17 8.80
N GLN A 103 -16.94 0.86 8.95
CA GLN A 103 -18.03 0.89 9.94
C GLN A 103 -19.03 -0.25 9.74
N SER A 104 -19.34 -0.62 8.50
CA SER A 104 -20.25 -1.71 8.20
C SER A 104 -19.61 -3.11 8.28
N GLY A 105 -18.30 -3.20 8.03
CA GLY A 105 -17.58 -4.48 7.86
C GLY A 105 -16.76 -4.94 9.06
N VAL A 106 -16.57 -4.09 10.07
CA VAL A 106 -15.74 -4.39 11.26
C VAL A 106 -16.63 -4.51 12.50
N VAL A 107 -16.37 -5.52 13.32
CA VAL A 107 -17.19 -5.83 14.51
C VAL A 107 -16.72 -5.07 15.75
N SER A 108 -15.40 -4.85 15.89
CA SER A 108 -14.82 -4.15 17.03
C SER A 108 -15.08 -2.64 16.96
N GLU A 109 -15.69 -2.07 17.99
CA GLU A 109 -15.89 -0.62 18.08
C GLU A 109 -14.55 0.15 18.04
N ALA A 110 -13.49 -0.40 18.65
CA ALA A 110 -12.16 0.21 18.63
C ALA A 110 -11.53 0.23 17.24
N ASP A 111 -11.92 -0.68 16.34
CA ASP A 111 -11.40 -0.75 14.97
C ASP A 111 -12.29 0.03 13.99
N LYS A 112 -13.54 0.31 14.33
CA LYS A 112 -14.45 1.12 13.49
C LYS A 112 -13.99 2.57 13.36
N ASP A 113 -13.44 3.12 14.43
CA ASP A 113 -13.01 4.53 14.49
C ASP A 113 -11.58 4.75 13.97
N ARG A 114 -10.88 3.67 13.59
CA ARG A 114 -9.49 3.74 13.12
C ARG A 114 -9.37 3.22 11.71
N GLY A 115 -8.93 4.10 10.81
CA GLY A 115 -8.70 3.76 9.40
C GLY A 115 -7.56 2.79 9.15
N GLY A 116 -6.60 2.71 10.07
CA GLY A 116 -5.34 2.05 9.81
C GLY A 116 -4.45 2.90 8.90
N ASN A 117 -3.22 2.43 8.71
CA ASN A 117 -2.25 3.11 7.86
C ASN A 117 -2.04 2.29 6.59
N PHE A 118 -2.35 2.83 5.44
CA PHE A 118 -2.26 2.12 4.16
C PHE A 118 -1.88 3.03 3.00
N LEU A 119 -1.28 2.42 1.99
CA LEU A 119 -0.92 3.06 0.73
C LEU A 119 -1.90 2.63 -0.35
N ILE A 120 -2.24 3.57 -1.22
CA ILE A 120 -3.01 3.32 -2.45
C ILE A 120 -2.24 3.87 -3.63
N GLY A 121 -2.02 3.01 -4.63
CA GLY A 121 -1.39 3.37 -5.89
C GLY A 121 -2.34 3.21 -7.06
N ILE A 122 -2.40 4.21 -7.94
CA ILE A 122 -3.26 4.20 -9.13
C ILE A 122 -2.54 4.94 -10.26
N ASN A 123 -2.27 4.27 -11.37
CA ASN A 123 -1.81 4.94 -12.60
C ASN A 123 -0.73 6.02 -12.38
N GLY A 124 0.34 5.69 -11.64
CA GLY A 124 1.44 6.62 -11.38
C GLY A 124 1.18 7.64 -10.26
N SER A 125 0.01 7.58 -9.58
CA SER A 125 -0.27 8.31 -8.35
C SER A 125 -0.11 7.41 -7.13
N LEU A 126 0.33 7.99 -6.00
CA LEU A 126 0.49 7.30 -4.72
C LEU A 126 -0.11 8.16 -3.62
N PHE A 127 -0.95 7.56 -2.80
CA PHE A 127 -1.56 8.21 -1.64
C PHE A 127 -1.28 7.39 -0.39
N GLU A 128 -0.97 8.06 0.70
CA GLU A 128 -0.84 7.48 2.03
C GLU A 128 -2.03 7.91 2.87
N VAL A 129 -2.79 6.95 3.39
CA VAL A 129 -3.92 7.20 4.28
C VAL A 129 -3.50 6.89 5.71
N GLN A 130 -3.67 7.88 6.58
CA GLN A 130 -3.30 7.82 7.98
C GLN A 130 -4.42 7.21 8.86
N PRO A 131 -4.14 6.83 10.11
CA PRO A 131 -5.15 6.26 11.00
C PRO A 131 -6.36 7.15 11.30
N ASP A 132 -6.21 8.47 11.17
CA ASP A 132 -7.27 9.46 11.30
C ASP A 132 -8.00 9.76 9.98
N TYR A 133 -7.74 8.94 8.94
CA TYR A 133 -8.25 9.10 7.58
C TYR A 133 -7.74 10.33 6.82
N SER A 134 -6.73 11.04 7.33
CA SER A 134 -6.04 12.05 6.52
C SER A 134 -5.30 11.42 5.35
N VAL A 135 -5.20 12.14 4.25
CA VAL A 135 -4.57 11.69 3.02
C VAL A 135 -3.34 12.52 2.72
N PHE A 136 -2.21 11.84 2.50
CA PHE A 136 -0.97 12.45 2.00
C PHE A 136 -0.71 12.01 0.57
N GLU A 137 -0.28 12.94 -0.26
CA GLU A 137 0.29 12.68 -1.57
C GLU A 137 1.79 12.95 -1.49
N PRO A 138 2.66 11.91 -1.48
CA PRO A 138 4.09 12.08 -1.29
C PRO A 138 4.74 12.90 -2.41
N GLN A 139 5.49 13.94 -2.07
CA GLN A 139 6.23 14.75 -3.04
C GLN A 139 7.33 13.96 -3.76
N ASP A 140 8.00 13.05 -3.05
CA ASP A 140 9.19 12.33 -3.51
C ASP A 140 8.88 11.09 -4.38
N ASN A 141 7.62 10.89 -4.80
CA ASN A 141 7.18 9.74 -5.60
C ASN A 141 7.30 8.38 -4.88
N TYR A 142 7.54 8.35 -3.59
CA TYR A 142 7.55 7.13 -2.78
C TYR A 142 7.01 7.40 -1.37
N SER A 143 6.53 6.36 -0.72
CA SER A 143 6.25 6.34 0.70
C SER A 143 6.41 4.94 1.27
N ALA A 144 6.44 4.84 2.59
CA ALA A 144 6.39 3.58 3.31
C ALA A 144 5.54 3.74 4.58
N VAL A 145 4.88 2.66 5.00
CA VAL A 145 4.07 2.60 6.22
C VAL A 145 4.35 1.33 7.02
N GLY A 146 4.12 1.39 8.32
CA GLY A 146 4.33 0.29 9.24
C GLY A 146 5.60 0.42 10.07
N CYS A 147 5.93 -0.61 10.88
CA CYS A 147 7.08 -0.54 11.78
C CYS A 147 8.44 -0.41 11.05
N GLY A 148 8.50 -0.86 9.79
CA GLY A 148 9.70 -0.74 8.94
C GLY A 148 9.81 0.59 8.18
N GLU A 149 8.85 1.50 8.30
CA GLU A 149 8.76 2.69 7.45
C GLU A 149 9.99 3.59 7.50
N VAL A 150 10.58 3.81 8.67
CA VAL A 150 11.74 4.69 8.83
C VAL A 150 12.96 4.13 8.08
N CYS A 151 13.22 2.83 8.23
CA CYS A 151 14.32 2.16 7.53
C CYS A 151 14.07 2.15 6.02
N ALA A 152 12.84 1.85 5.60
CA ALA A 152 12.43 1.83 4.20
C ALA A 152 12.55 3.22 3.56
N LYS A 153 12.03 4.27 4.19
CA LYS A 153 12.13 5.66 3.72
C LYS A 153 13.59 6.12 3.61
N GLY A 154 14.44 5.76 4.58
CA GLY A 154 15.88 6.04 4.51
C GLY A 154 16.58 5.36 3.33
N SER A 155 16.26 4.08 3.06
CA SER A 155 16.74 3.35 1.89
C SER A 155 16.24 3.98 0.59
N LEU A 156 14.96 4.30 0.49
CA LEU A 156 14.35 4.96 -0.68
C LEU A 156 15.01 6.31 -0.97
N TYR A 157 15.22 7.14 0.04
CA TYR A 157 15.93 8.41 -0.11
C TYR A 157 17.33 8.20 -0.70
N THR A 158 18.09 7.26 -0.14
CA THR A 158 19.45 6.97 -0.60
C THR A 158 19.47 6.45 -2.02
N THR A 159 18.64 5.47 -2.33
CA THR A 159 18.62 4.83 -3.66
C THR A 159 18.08 5.77 -4.73
N THR A 160 17.06 6.56 -4.46
CA THR A 160 16.52 7.52 -5.43
C THR A 160 17.46 8.68 -5.69
N LYS A 161 18.22 9.11 -4.69
CA LYS A 161 19.14 10.24 -4.82
C LYS A 161 20.47 9.87 -5.47
N TYR A 162 21.05 8.72 -5.10
CA TYR A 162 22.42 8.38 -5.45
C TYR A 162 22.55 7.21 -6.43
N MET A 163 21.48 6.43 -6.65
CA MET A 163 21.49 5.21 -7.47
C MET A 163 20.40 5.20 -8.56
N LYS A 164 19.72 6.33 -8.76
CA LYS A 164 18.53 6.47 -9.64
C LYS A 164 18.70 5.84 -11.02
N ASP A 165 19.86 6.04 -11.66
CA ASP A 165 20.09 5.62 -13.05
C ASP A 165 20.43 4.12 -13.18
N ASN A 166 20.67 3.44 -12.05
CA ASN A 166 21.10 2.04 -11.99
C ASN A 166 20.02 1.09 -11.46
N LEU A 167 18.88 1.60 -11.01
CA LEU A 167 17.85 0.81 -10.35
C LEU A 167 16.49 0.98 -11.03
N THR A 168 15.76 -0.13 -11.10
CA THR A 168 14.36 -0.13 -11.49
C THR A 168 13.46 0.27 -10.29
N PRO A 169 12.20 0.67 -10.52
CA PRO A 169 11.24 0.90 -9.43
C PRO A 169 11.12 -0.28 -8.47
N LYS A 170 11.18 -1.51 -8.99
CA LYS A 170 11.16 -2.74 -8.19
C LYS A 170 12.40 -2.86 -7.30
N ASP A 171 13.59 -2.52 -7.80
CA ASP A 171 14.82 -2.59 -7.01
C ASP A 171 14.81 -1.60 -5.84
N HIS A 172 14.27 -0.39 -6.05
CA HIS A 172 14.08 0.58 -4.97
C HIS A 172 13.19 0.02 -3.85
N ILE A 173 12.08 -0.64 -4.21
CA ILE A 173 11.18 -1.29 -3.24
C ILE A 173 11.87 -2.45 -2.54
N LEU A 174 12.56 -3.32 -3.28
CA LEU A 174 13.26 -4.47 -2.73
C LEU A 174 14.30 -4.04 -1.69
N TYR A 175 15.17 -3.10 -2.03
CA TYR A 175 16.19 -2.60 -1.09
C TYR A 175 15.59 -1.93 0.14
N ALA A 176 14.44 -1.26 -0.01
CA ALA A 176 13.73 -0.69 1.12
C ALA A 176 13.17 -1.76 2.07
N LEU A 177 12.59 -2.82 1.53
CA LEU A 177 12.09 -3.96 2.31
C LEU A 177 13.23 -4.74 2.97
N GLU A 178 14.36 -4.95 2.28
CA GLU A 178 15.55 -5.59 2.84
C GLU A 178 16.17 -4.78 3.98
N ALA A 179 16.23 -3.45 3.85
CA ALA A 179 16.69 -2.57 4.94
C ALA A 179 15.79 -2.68 6.17
N ALA A 180 14.47 -2.75 5.95
CA ALA A 180 13.50 -2.94 7.02
C ALA A 180 13.61 -4.35 7.65
N GLU A 181 13.72 -5.41 6.86
CA GLU A 181 13.90 -6.80 7.34
C GLU A 181 15.17 -6.95 8.20
N LYS A 182 16.26 -6.32 7.77
CA LYS A 182 17.52 -6.37 8.48
C LYS A 182 17.48 -5.78 9.88
N THR A 183 16.63 -4.77 10.09
CA THR A 183 16.62 -3.95 11.30
C THR A 183 15.40 -4.17 12.20
N MET A 184 14.28 -4.62 11.61
CA MET A 184 12.99 -4.69 12.31
C MET A 184 12.53 -6.14 12.47
N CYS A 185 12.31 -6.58 13.70
CA CYS A 185 11.79 -7.93 13.98
C CYS A 185 10.37 -8.20 13.42
N GLY A 186 9.64 -7.13 13.09
CA GLY A 186 8.28 -7.21 12.55
C GLY A 186 8.20 -7.23 11.02
N VAL A 187 9.32 -7.37 10.32
CA VAL A 187 9.38 -7.42 8.85
C VAL A 187 10.11 -8.69 8.43
N LYS A 188 9.49 -9.51 7.56
CA LYS A 188 10.07 -10.78 7.13
C LYS A 188 9.55 -11.24 5.77
N ARG A 189 10.42 -11.86 5.00
CA ARG A 189 10.10 -12.56 3.75
C ARG A 189 9.03 -13.67 3.95
N PRO A 190 8.36 -14.09 2.85
CA PRO A 190 8.52 -13.62 1.47
C PRO A 190 8.00 -12.20 1.28
N PHE A 191 8.64 -11.44 0.38
CA PHE A 191 8.13 -10.15 -0.05
C PHE A 191 7.23 -10.33 -1.28
N ILE A 192 6.12 -9.60 -1.31
CA ILE A 192 5.24 -9.52 -2.48
C ILE A 192 5.43 -8.14 -3.07
N ILE A 193 5.81 -8.06 -4.35
CA ILE A 193 5.92 -6.81 -5.11
C ILE A 193 4.96 -6.87 -6.29
N ILE A 194 4.14 -5.85 -6.43
CA ILE A 194 3.12 -5.72 -7.47
C ILE A 194 3.17 -4.34 -8.12
N ASN A 195 2.55 -4.18 -9.28
CA ASN A 195 2.37 -2.87 -9.88
C ASN A 195 0.96 -2.67 -10.46
N SER A 196 0.62 -1.43 -10.77
CA SER A 196 -0.68 -1.05 -11.34
C SER A 196 -0.93 -1.51 -12.78
N LYS A 197 -0.02 -2.28 -13.37
CA LYS A 197 -0.20 -2.96 -14.67
C LYS A 197 -0.42 -4.47 -14.54
N GLY A 198 -0.60 -4.96 -13.31
CA GLY A 198 -0.92 -6.37 -13.05
C GLY A 198 0.30 -7.28 -12.87
N GLU A 199 1.53 -6.75 -12.87
CA GLU A 199 2.71 -7.54 -12.55
C GLU A 199 2.72 -7.92 -11.07
N LYS A 200 3.17 -9.14 -10.77
CA LYS A 200 3.34 -9.66 -9.41
C LYS A 200 4.57 -10.54 -9.33
N GLU A 201 5.39 -10.32 -8.33
CA GLU A 201 6.54 -11.15 -7.99
C GLU A 201 6.55 -11.48 -6.50
N ILE A 202 7.00 -12.68 -6.17
CA ILE A 202 7.21 -13.15 -4.79
C ILE A 202 8.70 -13.43 -4.63
N ILE A 203 9.31 -12.83 -3.62
CA ILE A 203 10.74 -12.91 -3.34
C ILE A 203 10.90 -13.61 -1.99
N GLU A 204 11.43 -14.83 -2.04
CA GLU A 204 11.69 -15.71 -0.89
C GLU A 204 12.86 -15.21 -0.03
#